data_9f878160727e7e8e5f761f5ef525d5d0
#
_entry.id   9f878160727e7e8e5f761f5ef525d5d0
#
_cell.length_a   1.000
_cell.length_b   1.000
_cell.length_c   1.000
_cell.angle_alpha   90.00
_cell.angle_beta   90.00
_cell.angle_gamma   90.00
#
_symmetry.space_group_name_H-M   'P 1'
#
loop_
_entity.id
_entity.type
_entity.pdbx_description
1 polymer ?
#
loop_
_entity_poly.entity_id
_entity_poly.type
_entity_poly.pdbx_seq_one_letter_code
_entity_poly.pdbx_strand_id
1 'polypeptide(L)'
;MEALLLCYIQTKCNRELASAIGEEKIQNELNLPQSTVEGYIRKLKGYTDILSINTLNPRSKNDKAEIEEILGKPYNGDERKKNVYYFRKAERFYFLNPHIIYRTDIDNEMKGFLIRLACLCEPCTTKIYTANCRKGKANISAIASSLNTSREKATILLDKCEKQGLIKAIPRGYIILEDSFLLNIGKKYEDIVYNTIYKYCILKEVVPPDRYGFTNKGTSVECGDLRMLAHAIAGKWSIYLQEAKRHQETPLLFNEFIRDILLPTRFPTLPEEPHWEYFKKAIMNIASKQYPSPNWQATL
;
A
#
# COMPACT_ATOMS: atom_id res chain seq x y z
N MET A 1 16.93 -1.71 1.56
CA MET A 1 16.63 -3.04 0.98
C MET A 1 15.85 -3.93 1.93
N GLU A 2 16.30 -4.18 3.18
CA GLU A 2 15.58 -5.03 4.15
C GLU A 2 14.11 -4.67 4.31
N ALA A 3 13.80 -3.38 4.45
CA ALA A 3 12.42 -2.91 4.56
C ALA A 3 11.58 -3.20 3.29
N LEU A 4 12.17 -3.07 2.11
CA LEU A 4 11.50 -3.42 0.86
C LEU A 4 11.16 -4.90 0.81
N LEU A 5 12.12 -5.77 1.16
CA LEU A 5 11.92 -7.21 1.19
C LEU A 5 10.86 -7.60 2.22
N LEU A 6 10.90 -7.01 3.42
CA LEU A 6 9.92 -7.23 4.47
C LEU A 6 8.50 -6.86 3.99
N CYS A 7 8.33 -5.67 3.41
CA CYS A 7 7.05 -5.23 2.87
C CYS A 7 6.57 -6.13 1.72
N TYR A 8 7.48 -6.54 0.83
CA TYR A 8 7.12 -7.47 -0.24
C TYR A 8 6.57 -8.80 0.33
N ILE A 9 7.27 -9.41 1.29
CA ILE A 9 6.83 -10.66 1.92
C ILE A 9 5.45 -10.46 2.60
N GLN A 10 5.25 -9.33 3.29
CA GLN A 10 3.96 -9.01 3.91
C GLN A 10 2.81 -8.92 2.90
N THR A 11 3.06 -8.46 1.66
CA THR A 11 2.00 -8.40 0.64
C THR A 11 1.51 -9.78 0.18
N LYS A 12 2.26 -10.83 0.51
CA LYS A 12 1.93 -12.22 0.16
C LYS A 12 1.37 -13.00 1.35
N CYS A 13 1.19 -12.37 2.50
CA CYS A 13 0.64 -13.01 3.68
C CYS A 13 -0.85 -13.27 3.56
N ASN A 14 -1.27 -14.39 4.18
CA ASN A 14 -2.66 -14.71 4.43
C ASN A 14 -3.21 -13.88 5.61
N ARG A 15 -4.45 -14.16 6.04
CA ARG A 15 -5.10 -13.47 7.16
C ARG A 15 -4.41 -13.69 8.51
N GLU A 16 -3.65 -14.77 8.65
CA GLU A 16 -2.89 -15.14 9.84
C GLU A 16 -1.48 -14.56 9.86
N LEU A 17 -1.20 -13.63 8.94
CA LEU A 17 0.10 -12.99 8.77
C LEU A 17 1.23 -13.98 8.42
N ALA A 18 0.88 -15.09 7.76
CA ALA A 18 1.83 -16.08 7.28
C ALA A 18 1.95 -16.06 5.75
N SER A 19 3.15 -16.30 5.23
CA SER A 19 3.37 -16.45 3.80
C SER A 19 4.41 -17.53 3.49
N ALA A 20 4.19 -18.27 2.40
CA ALA A 20 5.13 -19.28 1.89
C ALA A 20 5.64 -18.83 0.51
N ILE A 21 6.85 -18.29 0.46
CA ILE A 21 7.45 -17.72 -0.77
C ILE A 21 8.84 -18.28 -0.96
N GLY A 22 9.10 -18.81 -2.16
CA GLY A 22 10.45 -19.22 -2.56
C GLY A 22 11.34 -18.00 -2.88
N GLU A 23 12.63 -18.12 -2.59
CA GLU A 23 13.63 -17.08 -2.85
C GLU A 23 13.70 -16.69 -4.33
N GLU A 24 13.55 -17.65 -5.24
CA GLU A 24 13.52 -17.43 -6.69
C GLU A 24 12.37 -16.47 -7.09
N LYS A 25 11.19 -16.61 -6.47
CA LYS A 25 10.08 -15.69 -6.72
C LYS A 25 10.38 -14.28 -6.25
N ILE A 26 11.04 -14.15 -5.10
CA ILE A 26 11.50 -12.85 -4.57
C ILE A 26 12.50 -12.21 -5.54
N GLN A 27 13.47 -13.01 -6.03
CA GLN A 27 14.47 -12.55 -7.00
C GLN A 27 13.81 -12.00 -8.26
N ASN A 28 12.90 -12.76 -8.83
CA ASN A 28 12.24 -12.42 -10.09
C ASN A 28 11.31 -11.18 -9.93
N GLU A 29 10.48 -11.15 -8.89
CA GLU A 29 9.51 -10.06 -8.71
C GLU A 29 10.17 -8.74 -8.27
N LEU A 30 11.28 -8.79 -7.53
CA LEU A 30 12.02 -7.61 -7.12
C LEU A 30 13.22 -7.28 -8.02
N ASN A 31 13.50 -8.11 -9.02
CA ASN A 31 14.68 -8.01 -9.87
C ASN A 31 15.98 -7.88 -9.04
N LEU A 32 16.21 -8.84 -8.14
CA LEU A 32 17.35 -8.86 -7.24
C LEU A 32 18.23 -10.07 -7.49
N PRO A 33 19.58 -9.93 -7.42
CA PRO A 33 20.47 -11.09 -7.44
C PRO A 33 20.21 -12.06 -6.29
N GLN A 34 20.38 -13.35 -6.54
CA GLN A 34 20.20 -14.42 -5.54
C GLN A 34 20.97 -14.15 -4.24
N SER A 35 22.25 -13.85 -4.35
CA SER A 35 23.11 -13.57 -3.19
C SER A 35 22.60 -12.40 -2.33
N THR A 36 21.97 -11.42 -2.98
CA THR A 36 21.35 -10.27 -2.30
C THR A 36 20.12 -10.71 -1.51
N VAL A 37 19.24 -11.51 -2.11
CA VAL A 37 18.02 -12.03 -1.45
C VAL A 37 18.41 -12.92 -0.26
N GLU A 38 19.31 -13.88 -0.45
CA GLU A 38 19.82 -14.75 0.62
C GLU A 38 20.44 -13.96 1.78
N GLY A 39 21.27 -12.95 1.44
CA GLY A 39 21.90 -12.08 2.43
C GLY A 39 20.87 -11.31 3.27
N TYR A 40 19.81 -10.78 2.64
CA TYR A 40 18.76 -10.07 3.37
C TYR A 40 17.83 -11.01 4.16
N ILE A 41 17.50 -12.19 3.63
CA ILE A 41 16.74 -13.20 4.39
C ILE A 41 17.52 -13.63 5.65
N ARG A 42 18.83 -13.81 5.52
CA ARG A 42 19.70 -14.11 6.69
C ARG A 42 19.62 -13.00 7.74
N LYS A 43 19.63 -11.74 7.33
CA LYS A 43 19.45 -10.61 8.26
C LYS A 43 18.07 -10.58 8.89
N LEU A 44 17.01 -10.84 8.09
CA LEU A 44 15.64 -10.88 8.59
C LEU A 44 15.43 -11.96 9.65
N LYS A 45 16.15 -13.08 9.59
CA LYS A 45 16.14 -14.09 10.66
C LYS A 45 16.59 -13.55 12.03
N GLY A 46 17.34 -12.46 12.05
CA GLY A 46 17.72 -11.77 13.29
C GLY A 46 16.62 -10.90 13.91
N TYR A 47 15.54 -10.58 13.17
CA TYR A 47 14.46 -9.73 13.66
C TYR A 47 13.33 -10.54 14.30
N THR A 48 13.65 -11.34 15.32
CA THR A 48 12.72 -12.29 15.96
C THR A 48 11.50 -11.63 16.59
N ASP A 49 11.59 -10.34 16.91
CA ASP A 49 10.45 -9.56 17.44
C ASP A 49 9.42 -9.19 16.36
N ILE A 50 9.79 -9.27 15.08
CA ILE A 50 8.94 -8.89 13.94
C ILE A 50 8.42 -10.14 13.23
N LEU A 51 9.28 -11.11 12.97
CA LEU A 51 8.92 -12.32 12.23
C LEU A 51 9.77 -13.53 12.66
N SER A 52 9.22 -14.72 12.42
CA SER A 52 9.98 -15.97 12.40
C SER A 52 10.03 -16.54 10.98
N ILE A 53 11.15 -17.17 10.63
CA ILE A 53 11.37 -17.76 9.31
C ILE A 53 11.70 -19.22 9.49
N ASN A 54 10.80 -20.11 9.06
CA ASN A 54 10.99 -21.55 9.06
C ASN A 54 11.30 -22.00 7.62
N THR A 55 12.13 -23.01 7.48
CA THR A 55 12.40 -23.62 6.17
C THR A 55 11.73 -24.98 6.12
N LEU A 56 10.67 -25.09 5.31
CA LEU A 56 9.88 -26.32 5.15
C LEU A 56 10.34 -27.10 3.92
N ASN A 57 10.23 -28.42 4.00
CA ASN A 57 10.56 -29.34 2.92
C ASN A 57 9.27 -29.93 2.30
N PRO A 58 8.85 -29.52 1.09
CA PRO A 58 7.62 -30.01 0.48
C PRO A 58 7.55 -31.53 0.24
N ARG A 59 8.69 -32.24 0.35
CA ARG A 59 8.73 -33.72 0.30
C ARG A 59 8.21 -34.34 1.60
N SER A 60 8.25 -33.62 2.71
CA SER A 60 7.63 -34.03 3.95
C SER A 60 6.13 -33.80 3.88
N LYS A 61 5.33 -34.81 4.23
CA LYS A 61 3.86 -34.72 4.20
C LYS A 61 3.34 -33.62 5.13
N ASN A 62 3.94 -33.48 6.32
CA ASN A 62 3.55 -32.47 7.31
C ASN A 62 3.91 -31.05 6.81
N ASP A 63 5.12 -30.86 6.35
CA ASP A 63 5.57 -29.54 5.84
C ASP A 63 4.78 -29.12 4.61
N LYS A 64 4.42 -30.09 3.74
CA LYS A 64 3.56 -29.83 2.58
C LYS A 64 2.18 -29.36 3.01
N ALA A 65 1.57 -30.04 4.00
CA ALA A 65 0.25 -29.65 4.53
C ALA A 65 0.27 -28.24 5.13
N GLU A 66 1.33 -27.88 5.86
CA GLU A 66 1.51 -26.52 6.41
C GLU A 66 1.63 -25.47 5.30
N ILE A 67 2.39 -25.76 4.23
CA ILE A 67 2.48 -24.86 3.06
C ILE A 67 1.11 -24.69 2.39
N GLU A 68 0.35 -25.77 2.23
CA GLU A 68 -1.00 -25.75 1.63
C GLU A 68 -1.98 -24.92 2.45
N GLU A 69 -1.93 -25.07 3.77
CA GLU A 69 -2.74 -24.28 4.70
C GLU A 69 -2.44 -22.78 4.57
N ILE A 70 -1.16 -22.39 4.57
CA ILE A 70 -0.75 -21.00 4.40
C ILE A 70 -1.17 -20.43 3.05
N LEU A 71 -1.05 -21.22 1.99
CA LEU A 71 -1.41 -20.80 0.63
C LEU A 71 -2.93 -20.81 0.39
N GLY A 72 -3.70 -21.51 1.22
CA GLY A 72 -5.14 -21.71 1.05
C GLY A 72 -5.49 -22.51 -0.22
N LYS A 73 -4.56 -23.33 -0.74
CA LYS A 73 -4.72 -24.16 -1.95
C LYS A 73 -3.71 -25.30 -1.99
N PRO A 74 -4.00 -26.38 -2.76
CA PRO A 74 -3.04 -27.46 -2.95
C PRO A 74 -1.70 -26.96 -3.49
N TYR A 75 -0.61 -27.49 -2.94
CA TYR A 75 0.73 -27.15 -3.39
C TYR A 75 1.18 -28.08 -4.51
N ASN A 76 1.23 -27.53 -5.72
CA ASN A 76 1.69 -28.21 -6.94
C ASN A 76 3.02 -27.62 -7.44
N GLY A 77 3.76 -26.95 -6.55
CA GLY A 77 5.06 -26.36 -6.90
C GLY A 77 6.21 -27.36 -6.86
N ASP A 78 7.42 -26.84 -7.02
CA ASP A 78 8.64 -27.62 -6.96
C ASP A 78 8.86 -28.24 -5.57
N GLU A 79 9.68 -29.31 -5.51
CA GLU A 79 10.02 -29.99 -4.27
C GLU A 79 11.17 -29.33 -3.49
N ARG A 80 11.61 -28.14 -3.87
CA ARG A 80 12.67 -27.40 -3.18
C ARG A 80 12.14 -26.86 -1.84
N LYS A 81 13.03 -26.81 -0.86
CA LYS A 81 12.71 -26.20 0.44
C LYS A 81 12.18 -24.78 0.26
N LYS A 82 11.14 -24.44 1.03
CA LYS A 82 10.49 -23.13 1.02
C LYS A 82 10.70 -22.43 2.34
N ASN A 83 11.00 -21.14 2.30
CA ASN A 83 10.92 -20.33 3.47
C ASN A 83 9.46 -19.94 3.71
N VAL A 84 9.03 -20.15 4.94
CA VAL A 84 7.75 -19.71 5.46
C VAL A 84 7.99 -18.61 6.48
N TYR A 85 7.25 -17.53 6.35
CA TYR A 85 7.42 -16.31 7.11
C TYR A 85 6.16 -16.11 7.96
N TYR A 86 6.32 -16.01 9.27
CA TYR A 86 5.24 -15.73 10.23
C TYR A 86 5.49 -14.38 10.86
N PHE A 87 4.65 -13.39 10.53
CA PHE A 87 4.74 -12.07 11.10
C PHE A 87 4.01 -11.98 12.43
N ARG A 88 4.61 -11.27 13.38
CA ARG A 88 3.94 -10.93 14.62
C ARG A 88 3.01 -9.74 14.40
N LYS A 89 1.88 -9.74 15.10
CA LYS A 89 0.97 -8.60 15.09
C LYS A 89 1.65 -7.39 15.72
N ALA A 90 1.78 -6.31 14.96
CA ALA A 90 2.38 -5.08 15.44
C ALA A 90 1.35 -4.22 16.19
N GLU A 91 1.76 -3.60 17.29
CA GLU A 91 0.95 -2.61 18.01
C GLU A 91 0.90 -1.27 17.25
N ARG A 92 2.01 -0.94 16.56
CA ARG A 92 2.13 0.27 15.74
C ARG A 92 2.46 -0.12 14.32
N PHE A 93 1.68 0.39 13.38
CA PHE A 93 1.85 0.11 11.95
C PHE A 93 1.47 1.34 11.14
N TYR A 94 1.96 1.39 9.92
CA TYR A 94 1.48 2.31 8.91
C TYR A 94 1.07 1.53 7.66
N PHE A 95 0.13 2.10 6.92
CA PHE A 95 -0.29 1.51 5.66
C PHE A 95 0.64 1.95 4.54
N LEU A 96 1.01 1.00 3.71
CA LEU A 96 1.78 1.23 2.51
C LEU A 96 1.01 0.66 1.32
N ASN A 97 0.82 1.45 0.27
CA ASN A 97 0.32 0.91 -0.97
C ASN A 97 1.40 0.02 -1.60
N PRO A 98 1.13 -1.28 -1.84
CA PRO A 98 2.10 -2.21 -2.42
C PRO A 98 2.64 -1.77 -3.78
N HIS A 99 1.98 -0.85 -4.46
CA HIS A 99 2.40 -0.33 -5.76
C HIS A 99 3.86 0.13 -5.80
N ILE A 100 4.35 0.78 -4.72
CA ILE A 100 5.76 1.21 -4.63
C ILE A 100 6.74 0.06 -4.87
N ILE A 101 6.39 -1.16 -4.44
CA ILE A 101 7.25 -2.33 -4.56
C ILE A 101 7.52 -2.66 -6.03
N TYR A 102 6.50 -2.51 -6.87
CA TYR A 102 6.51 -2.90 -8.28
C TYR A 102 6.88 -1.75 -9.24
N ARG A 103 7.10 -0.53 -8.76
CA ARG A 103 7.55 0.58 -9.59
C ARG A 103 8.92 0.29 -10.18
N THR A 104 9.08 0.48 -11.49
CA THR A 104 10.35 0.24 -12.21
C THR A 104 11.18 1.49 -12.38
N ASP A 105 10.58 2.67 -12.20
CA ASP A 105 11.21 3.98 -12.32
C ASP A 105 11.93 4.42 -11.03
N ILE A 106 11.76 3.71 -9.92
CA ILE A 106 12.46 3.92 -8.65
C ILE A 106 13.35 2.72 -8.39
N ASP A 107 14.63 2.94 -8.10
CA ASP A 107 15.52 1.86 -7.73
C ASP A 107 15.15 1.24 -6.36
N ASN A 108 15.52 -0.02 -6.17
CA ASN A 108 15.15 -0.77 -4.98
C ASN A 108 15.77 -0.21 -3.68
N GLU A 109 16.92 0.44 -3.76
CA GLU A 109 17.53 1.09 -2.59
C GLU A 109 16.72 2.30 -2.15
N MET A 110 16.27 3.11 -3.10
CA MET A 110 15.41 4.25 -2.82
C MET A 110 14.03 3.82 -2.31
N LYS A 111 13.42 2.77 -2.89
CA LYS A 111 12.17 2.20 -2.35
C LYS A 111 12.33 1.80 -0.88
N GLY A 112 13.38 1.04 -0.57
CA GLY A 112 13.67 0.62 0.80
C GLY A 112 13.97 1.79 1.75
N PHE A 113 14.62 2.84 1.25
CA PHE A 113 14.87 4.06 2.00
C PHE A 113 13.57 4.83 2.29
N LEU A 114 12.72 5.03 1.28
CA LEU A 114 11.42 5.71 1.43
C LEU A 114 10.51 4.96 2.42
N ILE A 115 10.45 3.63 2.35
CA ILE A 115 9.69 2.81 3.31
C ILE A 115 10.16 3.08 4.74
N ARG A 116 11.47 3.14 4.99
CA ARG A 116 12.02 3.46 6.31
C ARG A 116 11.78 4.92 6.69
N LEU A 117 11.91 5.83 5.74
CA LEU A 117 11.68 7.25 5.95
C LEU A 117 10.23 7.53 6.37
N ALA A 118 9.27 6.80 5.80
CA ALA A 118 7.86 6.90 6.15
C ALA A 118 7.58 6.53 7.61
N CYS A 119 8.40 5.68 8.22
CA CYS A 119 8.30 5.36 9.65
C CYS A 119 8.62 6.57 10.56
N LEU A 120 9.27 7.61 10.03
CA LEU A 120 9.60 8.84 10.77
C LEU A 120 8.55 9.93 10.60
N CYS A 121 7.51 9.69 9.81
CA CYS A 121 6.43 10.67 9.64
C CYS A 121 5.65 10.86 10.94
N GLU A 122 5.20 12.08 11.14
CA GLU A 122 4.22 12.35 12.19
C GLU A 122 2.95 11.52 11.95
N PRO A 123 2.26 11.09 13.00
CA PRO A 123 1.05 10.30 12.89
C PRO A 123 0.04 10.92 11.91
N CYS A 124 -0.52 10.09 11.03
CA CYS A 124 -1.50 10.50 10.02
C CYS A 124 -1.02 11.61 9.05
N THR A 125 0.28 11.77 8.89
CA THR A 125 0.87 12.72 7.93
C THR A 125 1.94 12.05 7.07
N THR A 126 2.41 12.76 6.04
CA THR A 126 3.61 12.40 5.27
C THR A 126 4.78 13.34 5.59
N LYS A 127 4.67 14.09 6.70
CA LYS A 127 5.65 15.08 7.12
C LYS A 127 6.61 14.49 8.15
N ILE A 128 7.87 14.78 7.97
CA ILE A 128 8.96 14.39 8.86
C ILE A 128 9.57 15.69 9.39
N TYR A 129 9.54 15.88 10.70
CA TYR A 129 10.21 16.99 11.35
C TYR A 129 11.39 16.49 12.17
N THR A 130 12.45 17.28 12.17
CA THR A 130 13.65 16.97 12.94
C THR A 130 13.90 18.02 14.01
N ALA A 131 14.37 17.58 15.16
CA ALA A 131 14.82 18.48 16.23
C ALA A 131 16.20 19.11 15.90
N ASN A 132 16.58 20.14 16.65
CA ASN A 132 17.89 20.78 16.56
C ASN A 132 18.27 21.24 15.15
N CYS A 133 17.32 21.84 14.45
CA CYS A 133 17.51 22.34 13.09
C CYS A 133 18.34 23.64 13.09
N ARG A 134 19.33 23.72 12.19
CA ARG A 134 20.09 24.93 11.93
C ARG A 134 19.49 25.67 10.73
N LYS A 135 19.26 26.98 10.87
CA LYS A 135 18.75 27.85 9.78
C LYS A 135 17.47 27.30 9.11
N GLY A 136 16.60 26.66 9.89
CA GLY A 136 15.34 26.08 9.37
C GLY A 136 15.50 24.85 8.45
N LYS A 137 16.71 24.31 8.26
CA LYS A 137 16.95 23.11 7.47
C LYS A 137 16.78 21.84 8.32
N ALA A 138 16.36 20.75 7.70
CA ALA A 138 16.27 19.45 8.34
C ALA A 138 17.61 18.99 8.94
N ASN A 139 17.57 18.36 10.10
CA ASN A 139 18.73 17.71 10.70
C ASN A 139 18.94 16.32 10.10
N ILE A 140 19.76 16.23 9.05
CA ILE A 140 20.04 14.96 8.35
C ILE A 140 20.72 13.94 9.27
N SER A 141 21.54 14.39 10.23
CA SER A 141 22.15 13.47 11.20
C SER A 141 21.11 12.77 12.08
N ALA A 142 20.04 13.49 12.47
CA ALA A 142 18.95 12.90 13.23
C ALA A 142 18.19 11.86 12.38
N ILE A 143 17.91 12.17 11.11
CA ILE A 143 17.29 11.21 10.18
C ILE A 143 18.18 9.98 10.01
N ALA A 144 19.46 10.16 9.75
CA ALA A 144 20.42 9.09 9.56
C ALA A 144 20.51 8.16 10.78
N SER A 145 20.58 8.75 11.98
CA SER A 145 20.59 8.01 13.25
C SER A 145 19.30 7.19 13.42
N SER A 146 18.12 7.80 13.22
CA SER A 146 16.82 7.11 13.32
C SER A 146 16.68 5.98 12.29
N LEU A 147 17.29 6.13 11.13
CA LEU A 147 17.30 5.10 10.09
C LEU A 147 18.49 4.12 10.21
N ASN A 148 19.31 4.21 11.26
CA ASN A 148 20.52 3.39 11.43
C ASN A 148 21.34 3.32 10.13
N THR A 149 21.69 4.48 9.57
CA THR A 149 22.50 4.62 8.35
C THR A 149 23.52 5.76 8.53
N SER A 150 24.54 5.82 7.66
CA SER A 150 25.47 6.94 7.70
C SER A 150 24.83 8.24 7.23
N ARG A 151 25.28 9.37 7.76
CA ARG A 151 24.81 10.70 7.33
C ARG A 151 25.03 10.93 5.84
N GLU A 152 26.18 10.50 5.33
CA GLU A 152 26.54 10.62 3.91
C GLU A 152 25.53 9.86 3.04
N LYS A 153 25.26 8.59 3.38
CA LYS A 153 24.27 7.78 2.67
C LYS A 153 22.86 8.37 2.75
N ALA A 154 22.45 8.87 3.91
CA ALA A 154 21.17 9.54 4.05
C ALA A 154 21.08 10.80 3.18
N THR A 155 22.14 11.60 3.12
CA THR A 155 22.20 12.80 2.25
C THR A 155 22.02 12.41 0.78
N ILE A 156 22.80 11.43 0.29
CA ILE A 156 22.72 10.97 -1.10
C ILE A 156 21.31 10.49 -1.45
N LEU A 157 20.69 9.70 -0.57
CA LEU A 157 19.36 9.14 -0.83
C LEU A 157 18.25 10.20 -0.75
N LEU A 158 18.34 11.15 0.19
CA LEU A 158 17.42 12.28 0.26
C LEU A 158 17.51 13.14 -1.01
N ASP A 159 18.73 13.47 -1.46
CA ASP A 159 18.95 14.25 -2.68
C ASP A 159 18.41 13.52 -3.93
N LYS A 160 18.63 12.21 -4.03
CA LYS A 160 18.06 11.38 -5.11
C LYS A 160 16.55 11.40 -5.11
N CYS A 161 15.93 11.18 -3.93
CA CYS A 161 14.48 11.19 -3.78
C CYS A 161 13.88 12.57 -4.10
N GLU A 162 14.55 13.66 -3.71
CA GLU A 162 14.09 15.02 -4.00
C GLU A 162 14.18 15.33 -5.49
N LYS A 163 15.28 14.97 -6.15
CA LYS A 163 15.45 15.12 -7.61
C LYS A 163 14.40 14.37 -8.43
N GLN A 164 13.92 13.23 -7.92
CA GLN A 164 12.85 12.46 -8.57
C GLN A 164 11.43 12.91 -8.14
N GLY A 165 11.32 13.96 -7.32
CA GLY A 165 10.03 14.47 -6.87
C GLY A 165 9.30 13.54 -5.89
N LEU A 166 9.99 12.57 -5.28
CA LEU A 166 9.40 11.62 -4.34
C LEU A 166 9.26 12.21 -2.94
N ILE A 167 10.12 13.18 -2.61
CA ILE A 167 10.07 13.98 -1.39
C ILE A 167 10.30 15.46 -1.72
N LYS A 168 9.96 16.32 -0.79
CA LYS A 168 10.25 17.76 -0.87
C LYS A 168 10.75 18.26 0.48
N ALA A 169 11.84 19.05 0.46
CA ALA A 169 12.30 19.74 1.65
C ALA A 169 11.26 20.79 2.10
N ILE A 170 11.00 20.84 3.38
CA ILE A 170 10.17 21.82 4.06
C ILE A 170 10.95 22.42 5.23
N PRO A 171 10.50 23.53 5.83
CA PRO A 171 11.14 24.04 7.02
C PRO A 171 11.24 22.98 8.11
N ARG A 172 12.47 22.71 8.58
CA ARG A 172 12.81 21.74 9.63
C ARG A 172 12.59 20.27 9.28
N GLY A 173 12.32 19.91 8.02
CA GLY A 173 12.04 18.52 7.68
C GLY A 173 11.86 18.25 6.19
N TYR A 174 11.10 17.20 5.94
CA TYR A 174 10.71 16.75 4.60
C TYR A 174 9.23 16.37 4.58
N ILE A 175 8.64 16.41 3.40
CA ILE A 175 7.34 15.81 3.12
C ILE A 175 7.52 14.74 2.04
N ILE A 176 6.95 13.56 2.26
CA ILE A 176 6.90 12.51 1.24
C ILE A 176 5.75 12.85 0.29
N LEU A 177 6.08 12.93 -1.00
CA LEU A 177 5.13 13.24 -2.09
C LEU A 177 4.69 11.98 -2.84
N GLU A 178 5.42 10.86 -2.67
CA GLU A 178 5.09 9.59 -3.32
C GLU A 178 3.74 9.06 -2.82
N ASP A 179 2.80 8.91 -3.73
CA ASP A 179 1.41 8.55 -3.43
C ASP A 179 1.27 7.20 -2.69
N SER A 180 2.21 6.28 -2.85
CA SER A 180 2.20 4.99 -2.15
C SER A 180 2.35 5.09 -0.63
N PHE A 181 2.89 6.21 -0.12
CA PHE A 181 3.07 6.46 1.31
C PHE A 181 1.98 7.34 1.90
N LEU A 182 1.05 7.77 1.09
CA LEU A 182 -0.05 8.58 1.56
C LEU A 182 -1.00 7.73 2.41
N LEU A 183 -0.73 7.68 3.71
CA LEU A 183 -1.75 7.39 4.71
C LEU A 183 -2.98 8.28 4.53
N ASN A 184 -2.82 9.37 3.82
CA ASN A 184 -3.81 10.35 3.42
C ASN A 184 -4.19 10.29 1.94
N ILE A 185 -3.94 9.20 1.22
CA ILE A 185 -4.61 9.00 -0.09
C ILE A 185 -6.10 9.17 0.12
N GLY A 186 -6.67 8.59 1.17
CA GLY A 186 -8.04 8.81 1.56
C GLY A 186 -8.37 10.29 1.73
N LYS A 187 -7.54 11.06 2.44
CA LYS A 187 -7.78 12.50 2.64
C LYS A 187 -7.61 13.33 1.38
N LYS A 188 -6.60 13.02 0.54
CA LYS A 188 -6.38 13.70 -0.76
C LYS A 188 -7.58 13.53 -1.68
N TYR A 189 -8.16 12.34 -1.71
CA TYR A 189 -9.26 12.00 -2.60
C TYR A 189 -10.63 12.05 -1.93
N GLU A 190 -10.70 12.26 -0.63
CA GLU A 190 -11.95 12.27 0.15
C GLU A 190 -12.97 13.25 -0.41
N ASP A 191 -12.54 14.47 -0.73
CA ASP A 191 -13.40 15.48 -1.33
C ASP A 191 -13.92 15.06 -2.71
N ILE A 192 -13.05 14.46 -3.52
CA ILE A 192 -13.43 14.01 -4.87
C ILE A 192 -14.42 12.85 -4.76
N VAL A 193 -14.14 11.88 -3.89
CA VAL A 193 -15.05 10.74 -3.65
C VAL A 193 -16.38 11.21 -3.11
N TYR A 194 -16.37 12.07 -2.08
CA TYR A 194 -17.57 12.64 -1.52
C TYR A 194 -18.42 13.31 -2.60
N ASN A 195 -17.85 14.28 -3.32
CA ASN A 195 -18.58 15.05 -4.33
C ASN A 195 -19.10 14.17 -5.48
N THR A 196 -18.35 13.14 -5.87
CA THR A 196 -18.75 12.25 -6.97
C THR A 196 -19.90 11.34 -6.54
N ILE A 197 -19.81 10.75 -5.34
CA ILE A 197 -20.89 9.90 -4.80
C ILE A 197 -22.13 10.75 -4.46
N TYR A 198 -21.95 11.93 -3.89
CA TYR A 198 -23.04 12.86 -3.63
C TYR A 198 -23.86 13.15 -4.90
N LYS A 199 -23.17 13.55 -5.97
CA LYS A 199 -23.82 13.79 -7.27
C LYS A 199 -24.50 12.53 -7.82
N TYR A 200 -23.89 11.37 -7.64
CA TYR A 200 -24.48 10.11 -8.07
C TYR A 200 -25.76 9.76 -7.30
N CYS A 201 -25.78 9.99 -5.99
CA CYS A 201 -26.99 9.81 -5.17
C CYS A 201 -28.12 10.74 -5.65
N ILE A 202 -27.82 12.02 -5.90
CA ILE A 202 -28.82 12.98 -6.44
C ILE A 202 -29.38 12.52 -7.79
N LEU A 203 -28.50 12.00 -8.69
CA LEU A 203 -28.93 11.46 -9.99
C LEU A 203 -29.80 10.20 -9.86
N LYS A 204 -29.68 9.48 -8.75
CA LYS A 204 -30.47 8.28 -8.42
C LYS A 204 -31.69 8.59 -7.53
N GLU A 205 -31.93 9.87 -7.26
CA GLU A 205 -33.04 10.35 -6.42
C GLU A 205 -33.05 9.78 -5.01
N VAL A 206 -31.85 9.50 -4.44
CA VAL A 206 -31.67 8.99 -3.09
C VAL A 206 -30.97 10.03 -2.20
N VAL A 207 -31.18 9.94 -0.88
CA VAL A 207 -30.58 10.86 0.08
C VAL A 207 -29.08 10.57 0.19
N PRO A 208 -28.18 11.55 -0.13
CA PRO A 208 -26.74 11.33 -0.01
C PRO A 208 -26.33 11.16 1.46
N PRO A 209 -25.31 10.33 1.76
CA PRO A 209 -24.80 10.20 3.11
C PRO A 209 -24.13 11.51 3.57
N ASP A 210 -24.30 11.84 4.85
CA ASP A 210 -23.64 12.98 5.45
C ASP A 210 -22.12 12.82 5.42
N ARG A 211 -21.41 13.93 5.12
CA ARG A 211 -19.95 13.95 5.10
C ARG A 211 -19.36 13.73 6.50
N TYR A 212 -20.02 14.26 7.51
CA TYR A 212 -19.55 14.25 8.88
C TYR A 212 -20.46 13.40 9.75
N GLY A 213 -19.84 12.56 10.59
CA GLY A 213 -20.55 11.93 11.69
C GLY A 213 -20.59 12.86 12.91
N PHE A 214 -21.40 12.48 13.90
CA PHE A 214 -21.47 13.18 15.18
C PHE A 214 -21.02 12.26 16.29
N THR A 215 -20.25 12.81 17.25
CA THR A 215 -19.96 12.13 18.50
C THR A 215 -21.19 12.17 19.41
N ASN A 216 -21.20 11.32 20.46
CA ASN A 216 -22.22 11.38 21.52
C ASN A 216 -22.28 12.75 22.23
N LYS A 217 -21.28 13.61 22.02
CA LYS A 217 -21.23 14.99 22.53
C LYS A 217 -21.73 16.02 21.51
N GLY A 218 -22.29 15.61 20.40
CA GLY A 218 -22.81 16.51 19.35
C GLY A 218 -21.73 17.22 18.50
N THR A 219 -20.46 16.87 18.69
CA THR A 219 -19.36 17.44 17.89
C THR A 219 -19.28 16.73 16.53
N SER A 220 -19.23 17.51 15.45
CA SER A 220 -19.00 17.01 14.11
C SER A 220 -17.59 16.42 14.00
N VAL A 221 -17.48 15.20 13.49
CA VAL A 221 -16.20 14.53 13.24
C VAL A 221 -16.14 14.04 11.80
N GLU A 222 -14.93 14.01 11.25
CA GLU A 222 -14.71 13.42 9.92
C GLU A 222 -15.16 11.95 9.88
N CYS A 223 -15.89 11.58 8.84
CA CYS A 223 -16.37 10.20 8.69
C CYS A 223 -15.22 9.26 8.31
N GLY A 224 -14.82 8.40 9.25
CA GLY A 224 -13.76 7.41 9.03
C GLY A 224 -14.06 6.46 7.88
N ASP A 225 -15.33 6.12 7.64
CA ASP A 225 -15.75 5.25 6.56
C ASP A 225 -15.58 5.90 5.18
N LEU A 226 -15.85 7.19 5.04
CA LEU A 226 -15.59 7.95 3.81
C LEU A 226 -14.09 7.97 3.50
N ARG A 227 -13.24 8.19 4.51
CA ARG A 227 -11.79 8.19 4.34
C ARG A 227 -11.26 6.81 3.92
N MET A 228 -11.74 5.76 4.57
CA MET A 228 -11.38 4.37 4.21
C MET A 228 -11.86 4.00 2.81
N LEU A 229 -13.06 4.44 2.43
CA LEU A 229 -13.60 4.27 1.09
C LEU A 229 -12.73 4.99 0.05
N ALA A 230 -12.37 6.25 0.29
CA ALA A 230 -11.50 7.02 -0.60
C ALA A 230 -10.13 6.35 -0.77
N HIS A 231 -9.56 5.79 0.29
CA HIS A 231 -8.33 5.01 0.22
C HIS A 231 -8.51 3.74 -0.63
N ALA A 232 -9.59 2.99 -0.41
CA ALA A 232 -9.87 1.77 -1.17
C ALA A 232 -10.07 2.07 -2.68
N ILE A 233 -10.81 3.12 -3.01
CA ILE A 233 -11.03 3.56 -4.40
C ILE A 233 -9.72 3.98 -5.05
N ALA A 234 -8.87 4.74 -4.34
CA ALA A 234 -7.55 5.14 -4.86
C ALA A 234 -6.66 3.93 -5.18
N GLY A 235 -6.68 2.90 -4.32
CA GLY A 235 -6.00 1.63 -4.60
C GLY A 235 -6.52 0.94 -5.86
N LYS A 236 -7.84 0.94 -6.07
CA LYS A 236 -8.44 0.35 -7.27
C LYS A 236 -8.12 1.15 -8.53
N TRP A 237 -8.15 2.47 -8.44
CA TRP A 237 -7.75 3.34 -9.55
C TRP A 237 -6.27 3.12 -9.94
N SER A 238 -5.38 2.92 -8.99
CA SER A 238 -3.98 2.60 -9.28
C SER A 238 -3.83 1.29 -10.08
N ILE A 239 -4.64 0.28 -9.78
CA ILE A 239 -4.68 -0.97 -10.56
C ILE A 239 -5.21 -0.70 -11.98
N TYR A 240 -6.30 0.07 -12.08
CA TYR A 240 -6.87 0.48 -13.36
C TYR A 240 -5.85 1.22 -14.25
N LEU A 241 -5.07 2.15 -13.67
CA LEU A 241 -4.01 2.88 -14.39
C LEU A 241 -2.93 1.94 -14.96
N GLN A 242 -2.57 0.89 -14.21
CA GLN A 242 -1.59 -0.10 -14.68
C GLN A 242 -2.14 -0.91 -15.84
N GLU A 243 -3.39 -1.35 -15.78
CA GLU A 243 -4.03 -2.09 -16.86
C GLU A 243 -4.21 -1.21 -18.11
N ALA A 244 -4.67 0.03 -17.96
CA ALA A 244 -4.78 0.98 -19.07
C ALA A 244 -3.41 1.22 -19.75
N LYS A 245 -2.33 1.39 -18.96
CA LYS A 245 -0.98 1.49 -19.49
C LYS A 245 -0.56 0.22 -20.23
N ARG A 246 -0.88 -0.96 -19.70
CA ARG A 246 -0.58 -2.25 -20.31
C ARG A 246 -1.26 -2.42 -21.68
N HIS A 247 -2.48 -1.88 -21.81
CA HIS A 247 -3.26 -1.92 -23.04
C HIS A 247 -3.05 -0.71 -23.95
N GLN A 248 -2.14 0.21 -23.58
CA GLN A 248 -1.86 1.46 -24.31
C GLN A 248 -3.10 2.37 -24.45
N GLU A 249 -4.02 2.31 -23.51
CA GLU A 249 -5.22 3.14 -23.46
C GLU A 249 -4.95 4.44 -22.70
N THR A 250 -5.67 5.51 -23.05
CA THR A 250 -5.66 6.76 -22.29
C THR A 250 -6.44 6.54 -20.99
N PRO A 251 -5.79 6.64 -19.81
CA PRO A 251 -6.48 6.39 -18.55
C PRO A 251 -7.46 7.52 -18.22
N LEU A 252 -8.58 7.15 -17.62
CA LEU A 252 -9.52 8.11 -17.04
C LEU A 252 -8.92 8.82 -15.82
N LEU A 253 -9.35 10.06 -15.59
CA LEU A 253 -9.05 10.75 -14.35
C LEU A 253 -9.76 10.06 -13.16
N PHE A 254 -9.29 10.33 -11.95
CA PHE A 254 -9.81 9.66 -10.75
C PHE A 254 -11.33 9.81 -10.56
N ASN A 255 -11.85 11.03 -10.74
CA ASN A 255 -13.28 11.31 -10.67
C ASN A 255 -14.09 10.64 -11.79
N GLU A 256 -13.52 10.55 -12.99
CA GLU A 256 -14.13 9.87 -14.14
C GLU A 256 -14.18 8.36 -13.92
N PHE A 257 -13.09 7.77 -13.42
CA PHE A 257 -13.07 6.36 -13.04
C PHE A 257 -14.18 6.01 -12.02
N ILE A 258 -14.39 6.88 -11.02
CA ILE A 258 -15.46 6.67 -10.04
C ILE A 258 -16.83 6.77 -10.71
N ARG A 259 -17.07 7.85 -11.48
CA ARG A 259 -18.35 8.15 -12.08
C ARG A 259 -18.77 7.16 -13.16
N ASP A 260 -17.82 6.80 -14.05
CA ASP A 260 -18.13 6.13 -15.31
C ASP A 260 -17.92 4.61 -15.26
N ILE A 261 -17.04 4.16 -14.36
CA ILE A 261 -16.73 2.73 -14.19
C ILE A 261 -17.25 2.20 -12.86
N LEU A 262 -16.78 2.78 -11.76
CA LEU A 262 -16.95 2.17 -10.45
C LEU A 262 -18.40 2.22 -9.96
N LEU A 263 -19.03 3.40 -9.99
CA LEU A 263 -20.40 3.58 -9.49
C LEU A 263 -21.44 2.84 -10.34
N PRO A 264 -21.47 2.95 -11.68
CA PRO A 264 -22.45 2.23 -12.48
C PRO A 264 -22.32 0.71 -12.37
N THR A 265 -21.09 0.20 -12.28
CA THR A 265 -20.84 -1.24 -12.19
C THR A 265 -21.24 -1.82 -10.84
N ARG A 266 -21.02 -1.09 -9.75
CA ARG A 266 -21.17 -1.60 -8.38
C ARG A 266 -22.47 -1.19 -7.70
N PHE A 267 -23.02 -0.09 -8.12
CA PHE A 267 -24.20 0.50 -7.51
C PHE A 267 -25.25 0.87 -8.58
N PRO A 268 -25.66 -0.09 -9.44
CA PRO A 268 -26.69 0.19 -10.44
C PRO A 268 -28.00 0.67 -9.78
N THR A 269 -28.26 0.17 -8.58
CA THR A 269 -29.34 0.58 -7.68
C THR A 269 -28.77 0.97 -6.33
N LEU A 270 -29.36 1.96 -5.67
CA LEU A 270 -29.02 2.39 -4.33
C LEU A 270 -30.23 2.23 -3.39
N PRO A 271 -30.00 1.96 -2.08
CA PRO A 271 -31.04 2.11 -1.07
C PRO A 271 -31.45 3.57 -0.94
N GLU A 272 -32.62 3.87 -0.37
CA GLU A 272 -33.13 5.23 -0.19
C GLU A 272 -32.17 6.14 0.60
N GLU A 273 -31.53 5.58 1.60
CA GLU A 273 -30.55 6.26 2.47
C GLU A 273 -29.22 5.45 2.55
N PRO A 274 -28.35 5.56 1.53
CA PRO A 274 -27.07 4.86 1.54
C PRO A 274 -26.11 5.49 2.56
N HIS A 275 -25.43 4.65 3.35
CA HIS A 275 -24.39 5.09 4.29
C HIS A 275 -22.99 4.85 3.72
N TRP A 276 -21.97 5.57 4.21
CA TRP A 276 -20.57 5.38 3.76
C TRP A 276 -20.09 3.94 3.94
N GLU A 277 -20.51 3.27 5.01
CA GLU A 277 -20.17 1.86 5.24
C GLU A 277 -20.73 0.93 4.14
N TYR A 278 -21.90 1.22 3.58
CA TYR A 278 -22.48 0.50 2.44
C TYR A 278 -21.54 0.56 1.22
N PHE A 279 -21.12 1.78 0.83
CA PHE A 279 -20.17 1.95 -0.26
C PHE A 279 -18.84 1.29 0.04
N LYS A 280 -18.31 1.46 1.26
CA LYS A 280 -17.04 0.88 1.69
C LYS A 280 -17.04 -0.65 1.58
N LYS A 281 -18.06 -1.32 2.13
CA LYS A 281 -18.18 -2.80 2.09
C LYS A 281 -18.25 -3.31 0.66
N ALA A 282 -19.05 -2.70 -0.20
CA ALA A 282 -19.17 -3.11 -1.60
C ALA A 282 -17.86 -2.94 -2.37
N ILE A 283 -17.11 -1.85 -2.13
CA ILE A 283 -15.84 -1.58 -2.80
C ILE A 283 -14.69 -2.45 -2.26
N MET A 284 -14.60 -2.65 -0.95
CA MET A 284 -13.53 -3.46 -0.35
C MET A 284 -13.65 -4.95 -0.67
N ASN A 285 -14.86 -5.46 -0.87
CA ASN A 285 -15.10 -6.88 -1.18
C ASN A 285 -14.79 -7.24 -2.64
N ILE A 286 -14.30 -6.30 -3.44
CA ILE A 286 -13.97 -6.54 -4.85
C ILE A 286 -12.63 -7.26 -4.95
N ALA A 287 -12.64 -8.46 -5.50
CA ALA A 287 -11.42 -9.15 -5.95
C ALA A 287 -10.75 -8.31 -7.05
N SER A 288 -9.42 -8.20 -6.99
CA SER A 288 -8.60 -7.32 -7.84
C SER A 288 -8.67 -7.58 -9.37
N LYS A 289 -9.39 -8.62 -9.80
CA LYS A 289 -9.48 -9.05 -11.20
C LYS A 289 -10.78 -8.63 -11.94
N GLN A 290 -11.62 -7.79 -11.36
CA GLN A 290 -12.97 -7.54 -11.87
C GLN A 290 -13.23 -6.09 -12.34
N TYR A 291 -12.26 -5.42 -12.96
CA TYR A 291 -12.56 -4.16 -13.65
C TYR A 291 -12.45 -4.34 -15.16
N PRO A 292 -13.58 -4.52 -15.87
CA PRO A 292 -13.55 -4.34 -17.30
C PRO A 292 -13.25 -2.87 -17.61
N SER A 293 -12.34 -2.62 -18.55
CA SER A 293 -12.26 -1.31 -19.21
C SER A 293 -13.58 -1.08 -19.96
N PRO A 294 -13.99 0.17 -20.15
CA PRO A 294 -15.18 0.48 -20.97
C PRO A 294 -15.18 -0.16 -22.36
N ASN A 295 -13.98 -0.44 -22.90
CA ASN A 295 -13.80 -1.06 -24.22
C ASN A 295 -13.70 -2.60 -24.18
N TRP A 296 -13.56 -3.23 -23.01
CA TRP A 296 -13.44 -4.69 -22.91
C TRP A 296 -14.78 -5.42 -22.95
N GLN A 297 -15.89 -4.71 -22.83
CA GLN A 297 -17.24 -5.28 -23.00
C GLN A 297 -17.60 -5.57 -24.46
N ALA A 298 -16.82 -5.05 -25.41
CA ALA A 298 -17.07 -5.26 -26.84
C ALA A 298 -16.34 -6.50 -27.42
N THR A 299 -15.60 -7.26 -26.63
CA THR A 299 -14.74 -8.38 -27.11
C THR A 299 -14.96 -9.70 -26.37
N LEU A 300 -16.09 -9.87 -25.69
CA LEU A 300 -16.52 -11.18 -25.14
C LEU A 300 -17.84 -11.62 -25.72
#